data_2c62fe13ff0d93963bbe7a0db6b8a973
#
_entry.id   2c62fe13ff0d93963bbe7a0db6b8a973
#
_cell.length_a   1.000
_cell.length_b   1.000
_cell.length_c   1.000
_cell.angle_alpha   90.00
_cell.angle_beta   90.00
_cell.angle_gamma   90.00
#
_symmetry.space_group_name_H-M   'P 1'
#
loop_
_entity.id
_entity.type
_entity.pdbx_description
1 polymer ?
#
loop_
_entity_poly.entity_id
_entity_poly.type
_entity_poly.pdbx_seq_one_letter_code
_entity_poly.pdbx_strand_id
1 'polypeptide(L)'
;MKIVFPKEISILSHTFKVRTDKNNAGGSFSFPDSEIVIGIATLQSDPSYVFSVICHEVMEAVCVATGTRYSDPSVPNDYKFFMDHKGFEVNISVFAKVIQQFIGK
;
A
#
# COMPACT_ATOMS: atom_id res chain seq x y z
N MET A 1 19.41 2.51 -0.90
CA MET A 1 18.26 1.75 -1.42
C MET A 1 17.66 2.47 -2.60
N LYS A 2 17.37 1.74 -3.65
CA LYS A 2 16.73 2.30 -4.83
C LYS A 2 15.25 1.94 -4.81
N ILE A 3 14.37 2.93 -4.94
CA ILE A 3 12.93 2.71 -5.04
C ILE A 3 12.56 2.50 -6.50
N VAL A 4 11.81 1.45 -6.77
CA VAL A 4 11.28 1.15 -8.10
C VAL A 4 9.76 1.03 -8.00
N PHE A 5 9.07 1.24 -9.13
CA PHE A 5 7.61 1.21 -9.16
C PHE A 5 7.16 0.16 -10.17
N PRO A 6 6.70 -1.01 -9.70
CA PRO A 6 6.08 -1.98 -10.60
C PRO A 6 4.77 -1.41 -11.15
N LYS A 7 4.32 -1.89 -12.28
CA LYS A 7 3.05 -1.45 -12.88
C LYS A 7 1.85 -2.02 -12.13
N GLU A 8 2.03 -3.19 -11.53
CA GLU A 8 1.00 -3.84 -10.73
C GLU A 8 1.64 -4.75 -9.71
N ILE A 9 0.90 -5.03 -8.65
CA ILE A 9 1.30 -5.99 -7.62
C ILE A 9 0.16 -6.96 -7.40
N SER A 10 0.50 -8.20 -7.06
CA SER A 10 -0.47 -9.22 -6.68
C SER A 10 -0.35 -9.50 -5.18
N ILE A 11 -1.47 -9.48 -4.49
CA ILE A 11 -1.55 -9.78 -3.07
C ILE A 11 -2.59 -10.87 -2.91
N LEU A 12 -2.14 -12.09 -2.64
CA LEU A 12 -3.00 -13.27 -2.66
C LEU A 12 -3.67 -13.39 -4.01
N SER A 13 -5.02 -13.39 -4.07
CA SER A 13 -5.76 -13.48 -5.33
C SER A 13 -6.11 -12.11 -5.94
N HIS A 14 -5.68 -11.01 -5.31
CA HIS A 14 -6.00 -9.66 -5.75
C HIS A 14 -4.83 -9.06 -6.54
N THR A 15 -5.15 -8.36 -7.62
CA THR A 15 -4.15 -7.60 -8.39
C THR A 15 -4.49 -6.12 -8.31
N PHE A 16 -3.50 -5.31 -7.96
CA PHE A 16 -3.65 -3.87 -7.84
C PHE A 16 -2.72 -3.18 -8.83
N LYS A 17 -3.25 -2.18 -9.52
CA LYS A 17 -2.43 -1.32 -10.37
C LYS A 17 -1.65 -0.35 -9.50
N VAL A 18 -0.42 -0.05 -9.91
CA VAL A 18 0.42 0.93 -9.22
C VAL A 18 0.69 2.08 -10.18
N ARG A 19 0.35 3.28 -9.74
CA ARG A 19 0.56 4.49 -10.51
C ARG A 19 1.33 5.51 -9.68
N THR A 20 2.19 6.27 -10.33
CA THR A 20 2.90 7.37 -9.66
C THR A 20 2.30 8.70 -10.07
N ASP A 21 2.39 9.68 -9.17
CA ASP A 21 1.93 11.05 -9.43
C ASP A 21 3.07 12.02 -9.12
N LYS A 22 3.64 12.60 -10.15
CA LYS A 22 4.80 13.51 -10.02
C LYS A 22 4.43 14.87 -9.45
N ASN A 23 3.16 15.21 -9.38
CA ASN A 23 2.70 16.53 -8.92
C ASN A 23 2.28 16.53 -7.45
N ASN A 24 2.25 15.38 -6.81
CA ASN A 24 1.79 15.26 -5.43
C ASN A 24 2.81 14.53 -4.58
N ALA A 25 2.79 14.81 -3.28
CA ALA A 25 3.41 13.99 -2.24
C ALA A 25 2.30 13.24 -1.52
N GLY A 26 2.58 12.11 -0.94
CA GLY A 26 1.56 11.28 -0.31
C GLY A 26 1.02 10.26 -1.29
N GLY A 27 -0.02 9.55 -0.88
CA GLY A 27 -0.56 8.48 -1.69
C GLY A 27 -2.03 8.23 -1.44
N SER A 28 -2.59 7.32 -2.21
CA SER A 28 -3.95 6.88 -2.04
C SER A 28 -4.09 5.42 -2.44
N PHE A 29 -5.10 4.78 -1.87
CA PHE A 29 -5.47 3.42 -2.20
C PHE A 29 -6.97 3.39 -2.43
N SER A 30 -7.40 2.85 -3.57
CA SER A 30 -8.81 2.67 -3.90
C SER A 30 -9.08 1.19 -4.14
N PHE A 31 -9.89 0.59 -3.28
CA PHE A 31 -10.26 -0.81 -3.46
C PHE A 31 -11.24 -0.99 -4.64
N PRO A 32 -12.26 -0.13 -4.81
CA PRO A 32 -13.16 -0.28 -5.98
C PRO A 32 -12.43 -0.23 -7.32
N ASP A 33 -11.35 0.56 -7.40
CA ASP A 33 -10.57 0.69 -8.62
C ASP A 33 -9.36 -0.25 -8.65
N SER A 34 -9.08 -0.94 -7.55
CA SER A 34 -7.90 -1.81 -7.38
C SER A 34 -6.62 -1.06 -7.78
N GLU A 35 -6.44 0.15 -7.20
CA GLU A 35 -5.36 1.04 -7.58
C GLU A 35 -4.65 1.63 -6.37
N ILE A 36 -3.32 1.66 -6.46
CA ILE A 36 -2.45 2.37 -5.52
C ILE A 36 -1.80 3.51 -6.29
N VAL A 37 -1.88 4.72 -5.75
CA VAL A 37 -1.21 5.90 -6.32
C VAL A 37 -0.18 6.40 -5.33
N ILE A 38 1.06 6.56 -5.78
CA ILE A 38 2.17 7.05 -4.95
C ILE A 38 2.62 8.39 -5.49
N GLY A 39 2.55 9.42 -4.65
CA GLY A 39 3.09 10.73 -4.99
C GLY A 39 4.61 10.70 -4.95
N ILE A 40 5.24 11.21 -6.01
CA ILE A 40 6.70 11.19 -6.14
C ILE A 40 7.29 12.59 -6.27
N ALA A 41 6.52 13.63 -5.94
CA ALA A 41 7.00 15.01 -6.03
C ALA A 41 8.27 15.23 -5.19
N THR A 42 8.41 14.53 -4.07
CA THR A 42 9.55 14.69 -3.15
C THR A 42 10.55 13.54 -3.24
N LEU A 43 10.48 12.71 -4.27
CA LEU A 43 11.34 11.52 -4.37
C LEU A 43 12.83 11.85 -4.34
N GLN A 44 13.24 12.94 -5.00
CA GLN A 44 14.63 13.34 -5.03
C GLN A 44 15.12 13.93 -3.70
N SER A 45 14.25 14.71 -3.04
CA SER A 45 14.64 15.42 -1.81
C SER A 45 14.41 14.58 -0.55
N ASP A 46 13.42 13.69 -0.56
CA ASP A 46 13.07 12.89 0.62
C ASP A 46 12.56 11.50 0.20
N PRO A 47 13.46 10.63 -0.25
CA PRO A 47 13.07 9.28 -0.65
C PRO A 47 12.52 8.45 0.51
N SER A 48 12.96 8.71 1.75
CA SER A 48 12.45 8.01 2.92
C SER A 48 10.96 8.27 3.13
N TYR A 49 10.53 9.50 2.92
CA TYR A 49 9.10 9.82 3.02
C TYR A 49 8.31 9.07 1.95
N VAL A 50 8.79 9.10 0.71
CA VAL A 50 8.11 8.39 -0.38
C VAL A 50 8.00 6.89 -0.07
N PHE A 51 9.07 6.29 0.47
CA PHE A 51 9.04 4.88 0.84
C PHE A 51 8.03 4.61 1.95
N SER A 52 7.92 5.51 2.93
CA SER A 52 6.92 5.36 3.99
C SER A 52 5.49 5.39 3.44
N VAL A 53 5.24 6.22 2.44
CA VAL A 53 3.94 6.28 1.75
C VAL A 53 3.66 4.95 1.03
N ILE A 54 4.66 4.41 0.34
CA ILE A 54 4.53 3.09 -0.30
C ILE A 54 4.14 2.04 0.74
N CYS A 55 4.85 2.00 1.85
CA CYS A 55 4.55 1.04 2.92
C CYS A 55 3.13 1.19 3.45
N HIS A 56 2.68 2.43 3.64
CA HIS A 56 1.33 2.70 4.12
C HIS A 56 0.27 2.16 3.15
N GLU A 57 0.37 2.51 1.87
CA GLU A 57 -0.63 2.08 0.89
C GLU A 57 -0.59 0.57 0.64
N VAL A 58 0.60 -0.01 0.60
CA VAL A 58 0.74 -1.46 0.43
C VAL A 58 0.13 -2.20 1.63
N MET A 59 0.36 -1.72 2.86
CA MET A 59 -0.22 -2.36 4.04
C MET A 59 -1.75 -2.27 4.01
N GLU A 60 -2.33 -1.16 3.58
CA GLU A 60 -3.78 -1.07 3.44
C GLU A 60 -4.30 -2.09 2.42
N ALA A 61 -3.62 -2.22 1.28
CA ALA A 61 -3.99 -3.21 0.27
C ALA A 61 -3.88 -4.65 0.82
N VAL A 62 -2.86 -4.94 1.61
CA VAL A 62 -2.71 -6.25 2.28
C VAL A 62 -3.89 -6.50 3.21
N CYS A 63 -4.26 -5.51 4.02
CA CYS A 63 -5.38 -5.66 4.96
C CYS A 63 -6.72 -5.84 4.24
N VAL A 64 -6.93 -5.18 3.11
CA VAL A 64 -8.11 -5.43 2.28
C VAL A 64 -8.09 -6.86 1.74
N ALA A 65 -6.97 -7.30 1.18
CA ALA A 65 -6.85 -8.63 0.59
C ALA A 65 -7.03 -9.76 1.62
N THR A 66 -6.66 -9.51 2.87
CA THR A 66 -6.81 -10.50 3.95
C THR A 66 -8.12 -10.37 4.73
N GLY A 67 -8.95 -9.37 4.39
CA GLY A 67 -10.25 -9.17 5.05
C GLY A 67 -10.14 -8.58 6.45
N THR A 68 -9.07 -7.85 6.75
CA THR A 68 -8.85 -7.26 8.08
C THR A 68 -9.10 -5.75 8.13
N ARG A 69 -9.40 -5.13 6.98
CA ARG A 69 -9.73 -3.71 6.91
C ARG A 69 -11.24 -3.54 6.78
N TYR A 70 -11.80 -2.71 7.65
CA TYR A 70 -13.23 -2.45 7.70
C TYR A 70 -13.49 -0.96 7.58
N SER A 71 -14.59 -0.59 6.91
CA SER A 71 -15.05 0.80 6.84
C SER A 71 -16.36 0.94 7.59
N ASP A 72 -16.52 2.08 8.27
CA ASP A 72 -17.80 2.43 8.90
C ASP A 72 -18.56 3.36 7.93
N PRO A 73 -19.70 2.93 7.38
CA PRO A 73 -20.45 3.75 6.44
C PRO A 73 -20.93 5.08 7.02
N SER A 74 -21.03 5.17 8.36
CA SER A 74 -21.47 6.43 9.01
C SER A 74 -20.33 7.42 9.18
N VAL A 75 -19.08 7.01 9.00
CA VAL A 75 -17.89 7.89 9.14
C VAL A 75 -17.01 7.72 7.89
N PRO A 76 -17.17 8.59 6.89
CA PRO A 76 -16.39 8.49 5.66
C PRO A 76 -14.89 8.55 5.92
N ASN A 77 -14.14 7.70 5.24
CA ASN A 77 -12.68 7.60 5.30
C ASN A 77 -12.14 7.18 6.67
N ASP A 78 -12.99 6.66 7.55
CA ASP A 78 -12.54 6.10 8.82
C ASP A 78 -12.45 4.58 8.67
N TYR A 79 -11.23 4.08 8.50
CA TYR A 79 -10.99 2.65 8.35
C TYR A 79 -10.49 2.06 9.65
N LYS A 80 -10.97 0.87 9.97
CA LYS A 80 -10.56 0.14 11.17
C LYS A 80 -9.93 -1.18 10.75
N PHE A 81 -8.90 -1.58 11.48
CA PHE A 81 -8.16 -2.80 11.19
C PHE A 81 -8.34 -3.75 12.37
N PHE A 82 -8.96 -4.89 12.10
CA PHE A 82 -9.25 -5.89 13.11
C PHE A 82 -8.49 -7.17 12.79
N MET A 83 -7.54 -7.52 13.62
CA MET A 83 -6.81 -8.75 13.48
C MET A 83 -6.28 -9.19 14.85
N ASP A 84 -6.28 -10.49 15.10
CA ASP A 84 -5.59 -11.04 16.26
C ASP A 84 -4.10 -11.16 15.96
N HIS A 85 -3.33 -11.70 16.90
CA HIS A 85 -1.89 -11.84 16.74
C HIS A 85 -1.53 -12.69 15.52
N LYS A 86 -2.29 -13.76 15.27
CA LYS A 86 -2.04 -14.61 14.11
C LYS A 86 -2.32 -13.87 12.80
N GLY A 87 -3.41 -13.12 12.74
CA GLY A 87 -3.73 -12.29 11.58
C GLY A 87 -2.67 -11.22 11.34
N PHE A 88 -2.15 -10.63 12.40
CA PHE A 88 -1.05 -9.67 12.32
C PHE A 88 0.20 -10.32 11.70
N GLU A 89 0.57 -11.53 12.15
CA GLU A 89 1.71 -12.25 11.60
C GLU A 89 1.53 -12.56 10.11
N VAL A 90 0.32 -12.99 9.71
CA VAL A 90 0.01 -13.25 8.30
C VAL A 90 0.16 -11.97 7.46
N ASN A 91 -0.39 -10.86 7.94
CA ASN A 91 -0.33 -9.59 7.21
C ASN A 91 1.11 -9.09 7.06
N ILE A 92 1.94 -9.23 8.10
CA ILE A 92 3.36 -8.87 8.02
C ILE A 92 4.09 -9.75 7.00
N SER A 93 3.82 -11.05 7.00
CA SER A 93 4.44 -11.98 6.03
C SER A 93 4.07 -11.62 4.59
N VAL A 94 2.79 -11.33 4.34
CA VAL A 94 2.32 -10.94 3.01
C VAL A 94 2.93 -9.61 2.61
N PHE A 95 2.91 -8.62 3.51
CA PHE A 95 3.51 -7.32 3.28
C PHE A 95 4.99 -7.42 2.92
N ALA A 96 5.75 -8.22 3.66
CA ALA A 96 7.19 -8.37 3.44
C ALA A 96 7.51 -8.88 2.04
N LYS A 97 6.67 -9.75 1.49
CA LYS A 97 6.84 -10.26 0.13
C LYS A 97 6.51 -9.19 -0.92
N VAL A 98 5.43 -8.45 -0.69
CA VAL A 98 4.96 -7.44 -1.65
C VAL A 98 5.90 -6.24 -1.71
N ILE A 99 6.35 -5.75 -0.54
CA ILE A 99 7.17 -4.54 -0.47
C ILE A 99 8.51 -4.69 -1.22
N GLN A 100 9.01 -5.91 -1.34
CA GLN A 100 10.25 -6.16 -2.08
C GLN A 100 10.14 -5.77 -3.55
N GLN A 101 8.94 -5.75 -4.11
CA GLN A 101 8.73 -5.36 -5.51
C GLN A 101 8.98 -3.86 -5.73
N PHE A 102 9.04 -3.07 -4.67
CA PHE A 102 9.33 -1.64 -4.74
C PHE A 102 10.80 -1.32 -4.44
N ILE A 103 11.62 -2.33 -4.24
CA ILE A 103 13.03 -2.16 -3.91
C ILE A 103 13.88 -2.69 -5.07
N GLY A 104 14.65 -1.78 -5.69
CA GLY A 104 15.58 -2.12 -6.75
C GLY A 104 16.98 -2.46 -6.19
N LYS A 105 17.82 -2.99 -7.05
CA LYS A 105 19.20 -3.33 -6.71
C LYS A 105 20.13 -2.13 -6.88
#